data_416315fed2772e838e58a8d1b13003c5
#
_entry.id   416315fed2772e838e58a8d1b13003c5
#
_cell.length_a   1.000
_cell.length_b   1.000
_cell.length_c   1.000
_cell.angle_alpha   90.00
_cell.angle_beta   90.00
_cell.angle_gamma   90.00
#
_symmetry.space_group_name_H-M   'P 1'
#
loop_
_entity.id
_entity.type
_entity.pdbx_description
1 polymer ?
#
loop_
_entity_poly.entity_id
_entity_poly.type
_entity_poly.pdbx_seq_one_letter_code
_entity_poly.pdbx_strand_id
1 'polypeptide(L)'
;MADKNIIINTNKTHQGMKTTNKFLALAMMAMAMFFNSCSEDDDPVGPSQQEIETKIVGKWKSVTNEGKETLTNERFIETYENGGTGFVSSCNVHPVTKEMGWINKKAVSYTISGSYVAVKDNMDGTQEGNPVGNGSMSAPEPIENKQQILSIDNNKMSVSRLDGEVLINFEKVTVDYSQDIIGMWEGVEMTGPETYGDAHHRIHYKADGTYEYFSLEDGQWVALEDEFEEWNVDGDWLATRWQNKDSDVVNYEWWDIDYIKDGIMKWSALREDAKTGKRFTTTFTWKKIEIEG
;
A
#
# COMPACT_ATOMS: atom_id res chain seq x y z
N MET A 1 -19.65 -27.76 -12.27
CA MET A 1 -20.02 -26.32 -12.19
C MET A 1 -19.62 -25.84 -10.80
N ALA A 2 -18.42 -25.33 -10.68
CA ALA A 2 -17.93 -24.80 -9.41
C ALA A 2 -18.37 -23.35 -9.29
N ASP A 3 -19.01 -22.99 -8.19
CA ASP A 3 -19.50 -21.64 -7.92
C ASP A 3 -18.32 -20.66 -7.85
N LYS A 4 -18.22 -19.82 -8.87
CA LYS A 4 -17.22 -18.75 -9.02
C LYS A 4 -17.62 -17.52 -8.20
N ASN A 5 -17.80 -17.63 -6.89
CA ASN A 5 -18.09 -16.46 -6.06
C ASN A 5 -16.99 -16.25 -5.02
N ILE A 6 -15.79 -15.87 -5.46
CA ILE A 6 -14.84 -15.20 -4.58
C ILE A 6 -15.18 -13.71 -4.62
N ILE A 7 -16.26 -13.34 -3.95
CA ILE A 7 -16.63 -11.94 -3.77
C ILE A 7 -15.99 -11.47 -2.46
N ILE A 8 -14.82 -10.88 -2.55
CA ILE A 8 -14.33 -10.02 -1.47
C ILE A 8 -15.00 -8.66 -1.69
N ASN A 9 -16.19 -8.51 -1.13
CA ASN A 9 -16.97 -7.29 -1.22
C ASN A 9 -16.40 -6.24 -0.24
N THR A 10 -15.49 -5.38 -0.71
CA THR A 10 -14.90 -4.29 0.07
C THR A 10 -15.70 -2.98 0.03
N ASN A 11 -16.93 -3.00 -0.46
CA ASN A 11 -17.77 -1.82 -0.47
C ASN A 11 -18.48 -1.63 0.89
N LYS A 12 -17.85 -0.92 1.83
CA LYS A 12 -18.53 -0.26 2.93
C LYS A 12 -18.39 1.25 2.81
N THR A 13 -19.50 1.89 2.44
CA THR A 13 -19.79 3.31 2.64
C THR A 13 -19.49 3.72 4.08
N HIS A 14 -18.72 4.80 4.22
CA HIS A 14 -18.50 5.50 5.49
C HIS A 14 -19.84 5.92 6.12
N GLN A 15 -20.22 5.24 7.18
CA GLN A 15 -21.17 5.79 8.16
C GLN A 15 -20.39 6.20 9.40
N GLY A 16 -20.63 7.44 9.80
CA GLY A 16 -19.92 8.16 10.83
C GLY A 16 -19.75 7.43 12.16
N MET A 17 -18.53 7.44 12.64
CA MET A 17 -18.12 6.90 13.91
C MET A 17 -18.40 7.92 15.02
N LYS A 18 -19.29 7.57 15.93
CA LYS A 18 -19.45 8.28 17.21
C LYS A 18 -18.31 7.84 18.14
N THR A 19 -17.52 8.82 18.53
CA THR A 19 -16.48 8.71 19.55
C THR A 19 -17.00 8.18 20.87
N THR A 20 -16.39 7.13 21.39
CA THR A 20 -16.36 6.82 22.81
C THR A 20 -14.91 6.72 23.28
N ASN A 21 -14.47 7.80 23.94
CA ASN A 21 -13.24 7.85 24.72
C ASN A 21 -13.30 6.83 25.86
N LYS A 22 -12.37 5.88 25.90
CA LYS A 22 -11.78 5.27 27.11
C LYS A 22 -10.88 4.11 26.70
N PHE A 23 -9.57 4.33 26.74
CA PHE A 23 -8.48 3.43 27.12
C PHE A 23 -7.14 4.03 26.65
N LEU A 24 -6.77 5.10 27.34
CA LEU A 24 -5.44 5.67 27.26
C LEU A 24 -4.73 5.32 28.57
N ALA A 25 -4.11 4.15 28.64
CA ALA A 25 -3.10 3.84 29.66
C ALA A 25 -2.64 2.38 29.48
N LEU A 26 -1.66 2.07 28.63
CA LEU A 26 -0.68 1.00 28.82
C LEU A 26 0.26 0.77 27.61
N ALA A 27 0.84 1.81 27.06
CA ALA A 27 1.92 1.63 26.09
C ALA A 27 3.05 2.68 26.24
N MET A 28 3.21 3.24 27.44
CA MET A 28 4.29 4.19 27.71
C MET A 28 5.36 3.60 28.63
N MET A 29 5.84 2.38 28.37
CA MET A 29 6.93 1.80 29.16
C MET A 29 7.91 0.98 28.32
N ALA A 30 8.50 1.59 27.27
CA ALA A 30 9.68 1.01 26.62
C ALA A 30 10.61 2.03 25.95
N MET A 31 10.55 3.33 26.27
CA MET A 31 11.50 4.31 25.72
C MET A 31 12.03 5.30 26.77
N ALA A 32 12.33 4.82 27.94
CA ALA A 32 12.95 5.66 28.99
C ALA A 32 14.33 5.12 29.36
N MET A 33 15.31 5.24 28.47
CA MET A 33 16.74 5.25 28.84
C MET A 33 17.53 5.86 27.69
N PHE A 34 17.80 7.15 27.82
CA PHE A 34 18.96 7.91 27.32
C PHE A 34 18.62 9.39 27.24
N PHE A 35 18.37 10.03 28.38
CA PHE A 35 18.44 11.49 28.43
C PHE A 35 19.08 11.93 29.74
N ASN A 36 20.36 12.20 29.69
CA ASN A 36 21.00 13.09 30.62
C ASN A 36 21.61 14.24 29.80
N SER A 37 20.85 15.33 29.68
CA SER A 37 21.42 16.67 29.54
C SER A 37 20.31 17.67 29.82
N CYS A 38 20.44 18.39 30.93
CA CYS A 38 19.58 19.52 31.29
C CYS A 38 19.86 20.70 30.35
N SER A 39 18.84 21.17 29.64
CA SER A 39 18.62 22.58 29.33
C SER A 39 17.12 22.82 29.18
N GLU A 40 16.62 23.79 29.93
CA GLU A 40 15.22 24.22 29.92
C GLU A 40 14.92 24.93 28.60
N ASP A 41 14.41 24.17 27.64
CA ASP A 41 13.56 24.60 26.53
C ASP A 41 12.92 23.33 25.97
N ASP A 42 11.64 23.11 26.32
CA ASP A 42 10.83 21.92 25.95
C ASP A 42 10.40 21.99 24.46
N ASP A 43 11.36 21.95 23.53
CA ASP A 43 11.05 21.58 22.16
C ASP A 43 10.98 20.04 22.08
N PRO A 44 9.95 19.46 21.44
CA PRO A 44 9.86 18.01 21.27
C PRO A 44 11.09 17.54 20.49
N VAL A 45 11.91 16.70 21.17
CA VAL A 45 13.20 16.21 20.65
C VAL A 45 12.94 15.22 19.52
N GLY A 46 12.66 15.76 18.34
CA GLY A 46 12.68 15.03 17.09
C GLY A 46 14.07 15.02 16.46
N PRO A 47 14.28 14.27 15.37
CA PRO A 47 15.54 14.30 14.63
C PRO A 47 15.80 15.70 14.07
N SER A 48 17.09 16.06 13.93
CA SER A 48 17.48 17.33 13.32
C SER A 48 17.12 17.35 11.83
N GLN A 49 16.96 18.57 11.27
CA GLN A 49 16.70 18.72 9.84
C GLN A 49 17.74 18.01 8.98
N GLN A 50 19.02 18.15 9.31
CA GLN A 50 20.13 17.50 8.58
C GLN A 50 20.02 15.96 8.63
N GLU A 51 19.59 15.40 9.74
CA GLU A 51 19.39 13.97 9.88
C GLU A 51 18.24 13.49 8.98
N ILE A 52 17.13 14.23 8.96
CA ILE A 52 16.00 13.92 8.09
C ILE A 52 16.41 14.01 6.62
N GLU A 53 17.05 15.11 6.19
CA GLU A 53 17.52 15.32 4.81
C GLU A 53 18.42 14.18 4.33
N THR A 54 19.23 13.62 5.24
CA THR A 54 20.16 12.54 4.91
C THR A 54 19.46 11.18 4.76
N LYS A 55 18.42 10.91 5.56
CA LYS A 55 17.83 9.58 5.70
C LYS A 55 16.52 9.40 4.96
N ILE A 56 15.76 10.50 4.72
CA ILE A 56 14.41 10.42 4.20
C ILE A 56 14.34 9.88 2.76
N VAL A 57 15.39 10.12 1.96
CA VAL A 57 15.42 9.72 0.55
C VAL A 57 15.25 8.21 0.41
N GLY A 58 14.27 7.82 -0.41
CA GLY A 58 13.91 6.43 -0.67
C GLY A 58 12.40 6.20 -0.59
N LYS A 59 12.00 4.93 -0.59
CA LYS A 59 10.61 4.51 -0.49
C LYS A 59 10.31 4.08 0.95
N TRP A 60 9.17 4.52 1.47
CA TRP A 60 8.72 4.27 2.83
C TRP A 60 7.31 3.72 2.83
N LYS A 61 7.16 2.45 3.20
CA LYS A 61 5.86 1.76 3.27
C LYS A 61 5.26 1.89 4.67
N SER A 62 4.01 2.33 4.77
CA SER A 62 3.29 2.41 6.03
C SER A 62 3.02 0.99 6.57
N VAL A 63 3.39 0.74 7.84
CA VAL A 63 3.23 -0.58 8.47
C VAL A 63 2.33 -0.55 9.70
N THR A 64 2.24 0.59 10.39
CA THR A 64 1.25 0.77 11.46
C THR A 64 0.60 2.14 11.38
N ASN A 65 -0.65 2.21 11.80
CA ASN A 65 -1.41 3.43 11.96
C ASN A 65 -2.09 3.41 13.35
N GLU A 66 -1.91 4.48 14.14
CA GLU A 66 -2.41 4.59 15.52
C GLU A 66 -2.06 3.37 16.39
N GLY A 67 -0.84 2.85 16.24
CA GLY A 67 -0.34 1.69 16.99
C GLY A 67 -0.90 0.34 16.56
N LYS A 68 -1.72 0.29 15.50
CA LYS A 68 -2.20 -0.96 14.91
C LYS A 68 -1.47 -1.24 13.61
N GLU A 69 -1.15 -2.49 13.36
CA GLU A 69 -0.63 -2.93 12.07
C GLU A 69 -1.61 -2.57 10.96
N THR A 70 -1.13 -1.97 9.87
CA THR A 70 -1.96 -1.54 8.74
C THR A 70 -2.34 -2.75 7.88
N LEU A 71 -3.61 -2.90 7.54
CA LEU A 71 -4.04 -3.94 6.61
C LEU A 71 -3.34 -3.76 5.26
N THR A 72 -3.07 -4.85 4.55
CA THR A 72 -2.31 -4.79 3.29
C THR A 72 -2.98 -3.90 2.25
N ASN A 73 -4.30 -3.87 2.20
CA ASN A 73 -5.09 -2.99 1.31
C ASN A 73 -5.28 -1.55 1.83
N GLU A 74 -4.75 -1.21 2.99
CA GLU A 74 -4.79 0.15 3.56
C GLU A 74 -3.42 0.81 3.56
N ARG A 75 -2.37 0.09 3.13
CA ARG A 75 -1.01 0.61 3.06
C ARG A 75 -0.88 1.68 2.01
N PHE A 76 0.15 2.48 2.18
CA PHE A 76 0.61 3.42 1.17
C PHE A 76 2.14 3.52 1.23
N ILE A 77 2.72 3.94 0.12
CA ILE A 77 4.16 4.15 -0.02
C ILE A 77 4.39 5.63 -0.33
N GLU A 78 5.21 6.27 0.47
CA GLU A 78 5.76 7.59 0.20
C GLU A 78 7.18 7.43 -0.35
N THR A 79 7.43 7.97 -1.54
CA THR A 79 8.75 7.99 -2.17
C THR A 79 9.28 9.40 -2.11
N TYR A 80 10.44 9.58 -1.50
CA TYR A 80 11.17 10.85 -1.43
C TYR A 80 12.40 10.78 -2.31
N GLU A 81 12.50 11.69 -3.27
CA GLU A 81 13.63 11.80 -4.19
C GLU A 81 14.51 13.00 -3.84
N ASN A 82 15.75 12.98 -4.29
CA ASN A 82 16.61 14.14 -4.16
C ASN A 82 16.01 15.35 -4.89
N GLY A 83 16.08 16.52 -4.27
CA GLY A 83 15.58 17.75 -4.87
C GLY A 83 14.14 18.12 -4.46
N GLY A 84 13.55 17.42 -3.49
CA GLY A 84 12.26 17.80 -2.91
C GLY A 84 11.05 17.35 -3.73
N THR A 85 11.21 16.35 -4.57
CA THR A 85 10.13 15.69 -5.33
C THR A 85 9.90 14.27 -4.83
N GLY A 86 8.77 13.68 -5.19
CA GLY A 86 8.47 12.31 -4.83
C GLY A 86 7.11 11.84 -5.34
N PHE A 87 6.68 10.70 -4.82
CA PHE A 87 5.42 10.08 -5.20
C PHE A 87 4.71 9.50 -3.97
N VAL A 88 3.39 9.40 -4.05
CA VAL A 88 2.57 8.62 -3.12
C VAL A 88 1.80 7.56 -3.91
N SER A 89 1.98 6.29 -3.53
CA SER A 89 1.20 5.16 -4.02
C SER A 89 0.25 4.69 -2.91
N SER A 90 -1.01 4.46 -3.22
CA SER A 90 -2.01 4.01 -2.24
C SER A 90 -3.10 3.20 -2.91
N CYS A 91 -3.90 2.49 -2.11
CA CYS A 91 -5.11 1.80 -2.54
C CYS A 91 -6.32 2.74 -2.71
N ASN A 92 -6.15 4.04 -2.54
CA ASN A 92 -7.25 4.98 -2.63
C ASN A 92 -7.73 5.13 -4.07
N VAL A 93 -9.05 5.11 -4.25
CA VAL A 93 -9.68 5.39 -5.54
C VAL A 93 -9.68 6.89 -5.78
N HIS A 94 -9.17 7.33 -6.92
CA HIS A 94 -9.21 8.73 -7.29
C HIS A 94 -10.67 9.20 -7.42
N PRO A 95 -11.07 10.33 -6.77
CA PRO A 95 -12.49 10.72 -6.68
C PRO A 95 -13.13 11.04 -8.05
N VAL A 96 -12.33 11.49 -9.01
CA VAL A 96 -12.80 11.91 -10.35
C VAL A 96 -12.61 10.79 -11.36
N THR A 97 -11.36 10.29 -11.55
CA THR A 97 -11.05 9.29 -12.58
C THR A 97 -11.51 7.88 -12.19
N LYS A 98 -11.81 7.66 -10.88
CA LYS A 98 -12.13 6.34 -10.33
C LYS A 98 -10.99 5.31 -10.44
N GLU A 99 -9.81 5.75 -10.78
CA GLU A 99 -8.62 4.90 -10.83
C GLU A 99 -8.01 4.73 -9.44
N MET A 100 -7.42 3.57 -9.23
CA MET A 100 -6.71 3.27 -7.99
C MET A 100 -5.31 3.91 -8.02
N GLY A 101 -4.87 4.47 -6.90
CA GLY A 101 -3.57 5.13 -6.77
C GLY A 101 -2.35 4.22 -6.99
N TRP A 102 -2.55 2.89 -7.03
CA TRP A 102 -1.47 1.95 -7.34
C TRP A 102 -1.05 1.95 -8.81
N ILE A 103 -1.94 2.35 -9.73
CA ILE A 103 -1.61 2.52 -11.16
C ILE A 103 -0.98 3.88 -11.37
N ASN A 104 -1.65 4.92 -10.87
CA ASN A 104 -1.26 6.31 -11.05
C ASN A 104 -0.68 6.86 -9.74
N LYS A 105 0.64 6.72 -9.60
CA LYS A 105 1.36 7.32 -8.48
C LYS A 105 1.15 8.82 -8.49
N LYS A 106 0.70 9.35 -7.37
CA LYS A 106 0.52 10.78 -7.20
C LYS A 106 1.87 11.47 -7.03
N ALA A 107 2.24 12.33 -7.98
CA ALA A 107 3.44 13.14 -7.86
C ALA A 107 3.27 14.20 -6.77
N VAL A 108 4.30 14.38 -5.95
CA VAL A 108 4.34 15.34 -4.86
C VAL A 108 5.64 16.12 -4.87
N SER A 109 5.61 17.31 -4.25
CA SER A 109 6.82 18.00 -3.82
C SER A 109 6.86 18.01 -2.29
N TYR A 110 8.06 18.10 -1.72
CA TYR A 110 8.21 18.20 -0.28
C TYR A 110 9.28 19.19 0.13
N THR A 111 9.12 19.73 1.33
CA THR A 111 10.12 20.60 1.98
C THR A 111 10.35 20.12 3.41
N ILE A 112 11.56 20.31 3.92
CA ILE A 112 11.94 19.93 5.28
C ILE A 112 12.26 21.22 6.05
N SER A 113 11.68 21.35 7.25
CA SER A 113 11.93 22.47 8.15
C SER A 113 11.94 21.99 9.60
N GLY A 114 13.13 21.98 10.22
CA GLY A 114 13.32 21.37 11.54
C GLY A 114 12.97 19.88 11.49
N SER A 115 12.10 19.44 12.38
CA SER A 115 11.58 18.05 12.43
C SER A 115 10.34 17.83 11.54
N TYR A 116 9.92 18.80 10.73
CA TYR A 116 8.72 18.73 9.92
C TYR A 116 9.02 18.49 8.45
N VAL A 117 8.20 17.65 7.81
CA VAL A 117 8.12 17.48 6.36
C VAL A 117 6.75 17.96 5.90
N ALA A 118 6.73 18.91 5.00
CA ALA A 118 5.52 19.37 4.34
C ALA A 118 5.46 18.76 2.94
N VAL A 119 4.45 17.92 2.69
CA VAL A 119 4.21 17.26 1.41
C VAL A 119 3.07 17.95 0.70
N LYS A 120 3.32 18.43 -0.49
CA LYS A 120 2.38 19.16 -1.32
C LYS A 120 2.06 18.35 -2.57
N ASP A 121 0.77 18.19 -2.85
CA ASP A 121 0.33 17.56 -4.07
C ASP A 121 0.71 18.42 -5.27
N ASN A 122 1.47 17.84 -6.19
CA ASN A 122 1.68 18.42 -7.51
C ASN A 122 0.42 18.15 -8.33
N MET A 123 -0.62 18.92 -8.09
CA MET A 123 -1.74 18.93 -9.02
C MET A 123 -1.22 19.62 -10.28
N ASP A 124 -0.74 18.84 -11.25
CA ASP A 124 -0.63 19.33 -12.60
C ASP A 124 -2.00 19.86 -12.99
N GLY A 125 -2.07 21.11 -13.47
CA GLY A 125 -3.31 21.77 -13.86
C GLY A 125 -4.06 21.09 -15.02
N THR A 126 -3.80 19.83 -15.28
CA THR A 126 -4.49 18.93 -16.22
C THR A 126 -5.61 18.17 -15.52
N GLN A 127 -6.53 18.87 -14.82
CA GLN A 127 -7.90 18.40 -14.81
C GLN A 127 -8.48 18.67 -16.21
N GLU A 128 -8.09 17.89 -17.18
CA GLU A 128 -8.84 17.76 -18.42
C GLU A 128 -10.19 17.15 -18.10
N GLY A 129 -11.24 17.94 -18.21
CA GLY A 129 -12.58 17.42 -18.27
C GLY A 129 -13.59 18.06 -17.34
N ASN A 130 -13.82 19.34 -17.49
CA ASN A 130 -15.19 19.83 -17.43
C ASN A 130 -15.37 21.17 -18.18
N PRO A 131 -15.83 21.18 -19.43
CA PRO A 131 -16.27 22.39 -20.09
C PRO A 131 -17.75 22.64 -19.75
N VAL A 132 -18.06 22.96 -18.49
CA VAL A 132 -19.41 23.49 -18.18
C VAL A 132 -19.28 24.64 -17.19
N GLY A 133 -19.47 25.84 -17.71
CA GLY A 133 -19.81 27.02 -16.94
C GLY A 133 -18.70 28.08 -16.88
N ASN A 134 -18.96 29.22 -17.53
CA ASN A 134 -18.26 30.48 -17.39
C ASN A 134 -18.28 31.00 -15.94
N GLY A 135 -17.46 30.42 -15.09
CA GLY A 135 -17.12 30.91 -13.80
C GLY A 135 -15.62 30.66 -13.60
N SER A 136 -14.84 31.73 -13.50
CA SER A 136 -13.45 31.70 -13.07
C SER A 136 -13.39 31.12 -11.65
N MET A 137 -13.44 29.82 -11.52
CA MET A 137 -13.04 29.16 -10.29
C MET A 137 -11.52 29.12 -10.29
N SER A 138 -10.89 29.87 -9.38
CA SER A 138 -9.49 29.70 -9.06
C SER A 138 -9.25 28.22 -8.79
N ALA A 139 -8.18 27.65 -9.40
CA ALA A 139 -7.76 26.29 -9.10
C ALA A 139 -7.71 26.11 -7.56
N PRO A 140 -8.24 25.01 -7.02
CA PRO A 140 -8.16 24.78 -5.58
C PRO A 140 -6.69 24.85 -5.15
N GLU A 141 -6.43 25.56 -4.06
CA GLU A 141 -5.08 25.61 -3.48
C GLU A 141 -4.59 24.18 -3.24
N PRO A 142 -3.33 23.87 -3.63
CA PRO A 142 -2.78 22.55 -3.40
C PRO A 142 -2.84 22.20 -1.91
N ILE A 143 -3.34 21.01 -1.59
CA ILE A 143 -3.40 20.55 -0.21
C ILE A 143 -1.99 20.25 0.26
N GLU A 144 -1.53 20.96 1.26
CA GLU A 144 -0.27 20.74 1.95
C GLU A 144 -0.51 19.89 3.19
N ASN A 145 0.09 18.70 3.22
CA ASN A 145 0.06 17.81 4.38
C ASN A 145 1.36 17.95 5.16
N LYS A 146 1.30 18.57 6.32
CA LYS A 146 2.43 18.70 7.22
C LYS A 146 2.48 17.53 8.19
N GLN A 147 3.65 16.90 8.28
CA GLN A 147 3.88 15.80 9.23
C GLN A 147 5.16 16.05 10.00
N GLN A 148 5.15 15.73 11.29
CA GLN A 148 6.32 15.78 12.14
C GLN A 148 7.04 14.44 12.14
N ILE A 149 8.32 14.42 11.83
CA ILE A 149 9.16 13.25 11.98
C ILE A 149 9.54 13.13 13.46
N LEU A 150 9.05 12.08 14.12
CA LEU A 150 9.35 11.79 15.52
C LEU A 150 10.67 11.03 15.66
N SER A 151 10.93 10.12 14.71
CA SER A 151 12.20 9.39 14.61
C SER A 151 12.42 8.93 13.18
N ILE A 152 13.68 8.83 12.77
CA ILE A 152 14.09 8.28 11.48
C ILE A 152 15.46 7.62 11.61
N ASP A 153 15.56 6.38 11.14
CA ASP A 153 16.82 5.67 10.96
C ASP A 153 16.96 5.17 9.51
N ASN A 154 17.87 4.26 9.24
CA ASN A 154 18.07 3.76 7.88
C ASN A 154 16.92 2.88 7.37
N ASN A 155 16.10 2.32 8.26
CA ASN A 155 15.08 1.34 7.93
C ASN A 155 13.69 1.69 8.44
N LYS A 156 13.58 2.57 9.45
CA LYS A 156 12.33 2.90 10.11
C LYS A 156 12.14 4.39 10.25
N MET A 157 10.89 4.84 10.11
CA MET A 157 10.48 6.21 10.30
C MET A 157 9.15 6.24 11.06
N SER A 158 9.04 7.10 12.07
CA SER A 158 7.79 7.37 12.76
C SER A 158 7.40 8.81 12.54
N VAL A 159 6.17 9.03 12.14
CA VAL A 159 5.64 10.37 11.87
C VAL A 159 4.35 10.60 12.65
N SER A 160 4.13 11.85 13.02
CA SER A 160 2.88 12.35 13.56
C SER A 160 2.22 13.27 12.54
N ARG A 161 0.95 13.07 12.30
CA ARG A 161 0.10 13.90 11.44
C ARG A 161 -1.00 14.56 12.28
N LEU A 162 -1.62 15.61 11.74
CA LEU A 162 -2.73 16.31 12.39
C LEU A 162 -2.38 16.75 13.82
N ASP A 163 -1.23 17.43 13.99
CA ASP A 163 -0.74 17.97 15.27
C ASP A 163 -0.70 16.94 16.41
N GLY A 164 -0.31 15.71 16.09
CA GLY A 164 -0.12 14.63 17.07
C GLY A 164 -1.29 13.64 17.19
N GLU A 165 -2.39 13.85 16.48
CA GLU A 165 -3.55 12.98 16.57
C GLU A 165 -3.35 11.61 15.88
N VAL A 166 -2.51 11.57 14.84
CA VAL A 166 -2.27 10.34 14.05
C VAL A 166 -0.79 9.98 14.04
N LEU A 167 -0.46 8.81 14.57
CA LEU A 167 0.89 8.24 14.56
C LEU A 167 0.99 7.15 13.49
N ILE A 168 1.92 7.32 12.54
CA ILE A 168 2.18 6.35 11.48
C ILE A 168 3.63 5.90 11.56
N ASN A 169 3.86 4.59 11.52
CA ASN A 169 5.20 4.05 11.36
C ASN A 169 5.38 3.49 9.96
N PHE A 170 6.57 3.73 9.44
CA PHE A 170 7.00 3.30 8.13
C PHE A 170 8.22 2.39 8.23
N GLU A 171 8.33 1.49 7.29
CA GLU A 171 9.55 0.73 7.01
C GLU A 171 10.08 1.09 5.62
N LYS A 172 11.42 1.17 5.51
CA LYS A 172 12.07 1.50 4.24
C LYS A 172 11.99 0.31 3.30
N VAL A 173 11.47 0.53 2.12
CA VAL A 173 11.46 -0.47 1.05
C VAL A 173 12.82 -0.47 0.39
N THR A 174 13.55 -1.59 0.52
CA THR A 174 14.93 -1.73 0.03
C THR A 174 15.07 -2.69 -1.15
N VAL A 175 13.95 -3.31 -1.56
CA VAL A 175 13.87 -4.25 -2.68
C VAL A 175 12.91 -3.72 -3.74
N ASP A 176 13.02 -4.23 -4.95
CA ASP A 176 12.07 -3.98 -6.03
C ASP A 176 11.90 -5.27 -6.83
N TYR A 177 10.76 -5.91 -6.66
CA TYR A 177 10.43 -7.19 -7.31
C TYR A 177 9.70 -7.03 -8.65
N SER A 178 9.61 -5.81 -9.19
CA SER A 178 8.87 -5.53 -10.43
C SER A 178 9.35 -6.34 -11.64
N GLN A 179 10.65 -6.72 -11.65
CA GLN A 179 11.22 -7.56 -12.72
C GLN A 179 11.27 -9.04 -12.34
N ASP A 180 11.48 -9.36 -11.06
CA ASP A 180 11.65 -10.74 -10.60
C ASP A 180 10.33 -11.53 -10.66
N ILE A 181 9.19 -10.84 -10.48
CA ILE A 181 7.86 -11.44 -10.53
C ILE A 181 7.47 -11.92 -11.94
N ILE A 182 8.06 -11.35 -13.00
CA ILE A 182 7.71 -11.68 -14.38
C ILE A 182 7.98 -13.16 -14.68
N GLY A 183 6.98 -13.82 -15.25
CA GLY A 183 7.03 -15.23 -15.64
C GLY A 183 5.85 -16.04 -15.12
N MET A 184 5.92 -17.36 -15.33
CA MET A 184 4.89 -18.31 -14.92
C MET A 184 5.18 -18.87 -13.53
N TRP A 185 4.17 -18.85 -12.68
CA TRP A 185 4.25 -19.32 -11.31
C TRP A 185 3.14 -20.32 -11.02
N GLU A 186 3.46 -21.41 -10.32
CA GLU A 186 2.50 -22.41 -9.85
C GLU A 186 2.40 -22.37 -8.33
N GLY A 187 1.18 -22.27 -7.80
CA GLY A 187 0.91 -22.31 -6.38
C GLY A 187 1.24 -23.66 -5.78
N VAL A 188 2.01 -23.67 -4.69
CA VAL A 188 2.45 -24.90 -4.01
C VAL A 188 1.94 -25.00 -2.59
N GLU A 189 1.65 -23.88 -1.94
CA GLU A 189 1.15 -23.84 -0.57
C GLU A 189 0.34 -22.57 -0.33
N MET A 190 -0.76 -22.71 0.38
CA MET A 190 -1.53 -21.59 0.91
C MET A 190 -1.83 -21.83 2.38
N THR A 191 -1.72 -20.78 3.20
CA THR A 191 -2.13 -20.81 4.61
C THR A 191 -3.03 -19.63 4.91
N GLY A 192 -3.96 -19.82 5.83
CA GLY A 192 -4.92 -18.80 6.26
C GLY A 192 -6.30 -19.39 6.48
N PRO A 193 -7.23 -18.63 7.05
CA PRO A 193 -8.60 -19.09 7.29
C PRO A 193 -9.45 -19.08 6.02
N GLU A 194 -8.97 -18.44 4.94
CA GLU A 194 -9.67 -18.38 3.67
C GLU A 194 -9.40 -19.68 2.90
N THR A 195 -10.46 -20.32 2.46
CA THR A 195 -10.37 -21.47 1.59
C THR A 195 -10.51 -21.01 0.15
N TYR A 196 -9.39 -20.77 -0.50
CA TYR A 196 -9.34 -20.56 -1.96
C TYR A 196 -9.35 -21.89 -2.72
N GLY A 197 -10.01 -22.91 -2.19
CA GLY A 197 -9.94 -24.25 -2.74
C GLY A 197 -8.62 -24.93 -2.38
N ASP A 198 -8.02 -25.62 -3.35
CA ASP A 198 -6.66 -26.13 -3.24
C ASP A 198 -5.67 -25.07 -3.77
N ALA A 199 -4.40 -25.19 -3.40
CA ALA A 199 -3.36 -24.24 -3.83
C ALA A 199 -2.97 -24.39 -5.32
N HIS A 200 -3.68 -25.22 -6.09
CA HIS A 200 -3.35 -25.52 -7.48
C HIS A 200 -3.87 -24.44 -8.43
N HIS A 201 -3.14 -23.35 -8.50
CA HIS A 201 -3.36 -22.26 -9.45
C HIS A 201 -2.05 -21.95 -10.17
N ARG A 202 -2.13 -21.35 -11.36
CA ARG A 202 -0.98 -20.75 -12.05
C ARG A 202 -1.28 -19.31 -12.35
N ILE A 203 -0.25 -18.49 -12.29
CA ILE A 203 -0.30 -17.09 -12.69
C ILE A 203 0.87 -16.82 -13.62
N HIS A 204 0.59 -16.18 -14.75
CA HIS A 204 1.60 -15.70 -15.67
C HIS A 204 1.65 -14.18 -15.65
N TYR A 205 2.61 -13.62 -14.93
CA TYR A 205 2.87 -12.19 -14.93
C TYR A 205 3.68 -11.79 -16.16
N LYS A 206 3.14 -10.90 -16.99
CA LYS A 206 3.76 -10.45 -18.24
C LYS A 206 4.43 -9.09 -18.05
N ALA A 207 5.46 -8.81 -18.85
CA ALA A 207 6.24 -7.58 -18.77
C ALA A 207 5.44 -6.31 -19.15
N ASP A 208 4.29 -6.45 -19.78
CA ASP A 208 3.39 -5.35 -20.15
C ASP A 208 2.44 -4.91 -19.04
N GLY A 209 2.53 -5.53 -17.84
CA GLY A 209 1.66 -5.22 -16.71
C GLY A 209 0.34 -5.99 -16.71
N THR A 210 0.14 -6.92 -17.66
CA THR A 210 -0.99 -7.85 -17.64
C THR A 210 -0.61 -9.18 -16.99
N TYR A 211 -1.58 -9.95 -16.55
CA TYR A 211 -1.35 -11.32 -16.12
C TYR A 211 -2.44 -12.26 -16.66
N GLU A 212 -2.20 -13.55 -16.59
CA GLU A 212 -3.18 -14.60 -16.86
C GLU A 212 -3.26 -15.51 -15.66
N TYR A 213 -4.47 -15.82 -15.24
CA TYR A 213 -4.73 -16.73 -14.14
C TYR A 213 -5.29 -18.04 -14.67
N PHE A 214 -4.78 -19.18 -14.17
CA PHE A 214 -5.17 -20.52 -14.62
C PHE A 214 -5.68 -21.34 -13.45
N SER A 215 -6.77 -22.08 -13.66
CA SER A 215 -7.25 -23.12 -12.78
C SER A 215 -6.98 -24.51 -13.37
N LEU A 216 -6.86 -25.51 -12.51
CA LEU A 216 -6.71 -26.89 -12.93
C LEU A 216 -8.11 -27.52 -13.04
N GLU A 217 -8.57 -27.79 -14.28
CA GLU A 217 -9.86 -28.39 -14.58
C GLU A 217 -9.64 -29.74 -15.29
N ASP A 218 -10.17 -30.84 -14.74
CA ASP A 218 -10.02 -32.20 -15.28
C ASP A 218 -8.57 -32.59 -15.64
N GLY A 219 -7.59 -32.09 -14.87
CA GLY A 219 -6.16 -32.35 -15.08
C GLY A 219 -5.51 -31.50 -16.16
N GLN A 220 -6.20 -30.50 -16.68
CA GLN A 220 -5.69 -29.52 -17.66
C GLN A 220 -5.72 -28.11 -17.08
N TRP A 221 -4.70 -27.31 -17.43
CA TRP A 221 -4.64 -25.91 -17.06
C TRP A 221 -5.50 -25.09 -18.01
N VAL A 222 -6.51 -24.41 -17.49
CA VAL A 222 -7.45 -23.59 -18.23
C VAL A 222 -7.31 -22.16 -17.76
N ALA A 223 -7.04 -21.24 -18.70
CA ALA A 223 -7.03 -19.81 -18.41
C ALA A 223 -8.43 -19.33 -18.04
N LEU A 224 -8.53 -18.50 -17.02
CA LEU A 224 -9.78 -17.80 -16.74
C LEU A 224 -10.02 -16.77 -17.85
N GLU A 225 -11.27 -16.69 -18.29
CA GLU A 225 -11.69 -15.69 -19.29
C GLU A 225 -12.20 -14.45 -18.57
N ASP A 226 -11.30 -13.51 -18.29
CA ASP A 226 -11.63 -12.21 -17.73
C ASP A 226 -11.60 -11.12 -18.83
N GLU A 227 -12.29 -9.99 -18.59
CA GLU A 227 -12.28 -8.86 -19.53
C GLU A 227 -10.90 -8.20 -19.58
N PHE A 228 -10.27 -8.12 -18.40
CA PHE A 228 -8.87 -7.74 -18.25
C PHE A 228 -8.30 -8.28 -16.92
N GLU A 229 -7.00 -8.46 -16.90
CA GLU A 229 -6.21 -8.82 -15.73
C GLU A 229 -4.91 -8.00 -15.75
N GLU A 230 -4.68 -7.16 -14.72
CA GLU A 230 -3.54 -6.27 -14.65
C GLU A 230 -2.86 -6.33 -13.27
N TRP A 231 -1.56 -6.12 -13.27
CA TRP A 231 -0.75 -6.10 -12.06
C TRP A 231 0.24 -4.93 -12.02
N ASN A 232 0.65 -4.56 -10.83
CA ASN A 232 1.74 -3.62 -10.58
C ASN A 232 2.45 -3.97 -9.29
N VAL A 233 3.77 -3.75 -9.26
CA VAL A 233 4.61 -3.89 -8.08
C VAL A 233 5.30 -2.57 -7.80
N ASP A 234 5.23 -2.09 -6.56
CA ASP A 234 5.98 -0.94 -6.06
C ASP A 234 6.87 -1.40 -4.89
N GLY A 235 8.11 -1.76 -5.21
CA GLY A 235 9.02 -2.35 -4.26
C GLY A 235 8.69 -3.80 -3.94
N ASP A 236 8.16 -4.04 -2.75
CA ASP A 236 7.69 -5.34 -2.26
C ASP A 236 6.15 -5.42 -2.16
N TRP A 237 5.42 -4.43 -2.67
CA TRP A 237 3.97 -4.37 -2.59
C TRP A 237 3.35 -4.63 -3.95
N LEU A 238 2.67 -5.80 -4.08
CA LEU A 238 1.96 -6.24 -5.28
C LEU A 238 0.50 -5.81 -5.19
N ALA A 239 -0.01 -5.27 -6.27
CA ALA A 239 -1.43 -5.03 -6.48
C ALA A 239 -1.87 -5.68 -7.79
N THR A 240 -3.04 -6.31 -7.77
CA THR A 240 -3.70 -6.87 -8.94
C THR A 240 -5.11 -6.33 -9.07
N ARG A 241 -5.59 -6.21 -10.30
CA ARG A 241 -7.01 -5.95 -10.58
C ARG A 241 -7.47 -6.79 -11.76
N TRP A 242 -8.71 -7.19 -11.71
CA TRP A 242 -9.34 -7.94 -12.80
C TRP A 242 -10.83 -7.66 -12.87
N GLN A 243 -11.41 -7.92 -14.00
CA GLN A 243 -12.85 -7.86 -14.22
C GLN A 243 -13.29 -9.13 -14.92
N ASN A 244 -14.20 -9.86 -14.31
CA ASN A 244 -14.79 -11.06 -14.92
C ASN A 244 -15.62 -10.66 -16.15
N LYS A 245 -15.57 -11.46 -17.22
CA LYS A 245 -16.18 -11.18 -18.53
C LYS A 245 -17.67 -10.81 -18.49
N ASP A 246 -18.41 -11.33 -17.53
CA ASP A 246 -19.86 -11.10 -17.40
C ASP A 246 -20.21 -10.19 -16.22
N SER A 247 -19.28 -9.34 -15.79
CA SER A 247 -19.45 -8.49 -14.60
C SER A 247 -18.94 -7.08 -14.86
N ASP A 248 -19.70 -6.08 -14.44
CA ASP A 248 -19.26 -4.68 -14.42
C ASP A 248 -18.39 -4.35 -13.18
N VAL A 249 -18.10 -5.36 -12.34
CA VAL A 249 -17.36 -5.17 -11.09
C VAL A 249 -15.88 -5.41 -11.33
N VAL A 250 -15.08 -4.39 -11.05
CA VAL A 250 -13.63 -4.51 -10.99
C VAL A 250 -13.23 -4.99 -9.60
N ASN A 251 -12.48 -6.07 -9.55
CA ASN A 251 -11.93 -6.63 -8.33
C ASN A 251 -10.49 -6.15 -8.13
N TYR A 252 -10.06 -6.08 -6.89
CA TYR A 252 -8.71 -5.65 -6.50
C TYR A 252 -8.17 -6.55 -5.41
N GLU A 253 -6.87 -6.81 -5.45
CA GLU A 253 -6.18 -7.57 -4.42
C GLU A 253 -4.77 -7.00 -4.18
N TRP A 254 -4.30 -7.06 -2.93
CA TRP A 254 -3.00 -6.55 -2.52
C TRP A 254 -2.27 -7.59 -1.68
N TRP A 255 -0.95 -7.68 -1.93
CA TRP A 255 -0.06 -8.60 -1.27
C TRP A 255 1.27 -7.93 -0.94
N ASP A 256 1.85 -8.26 0.19
CA ASP A 256 3.26 -8.03 0.47
C ASP A 256 4.07 -9.18 -0.11
N ILE A 257 5.04 -8.92 -0.95
CA ILE A 257 5.98 -9.92 -1.44
C ILE A 257 7.05 -10.10 -0.37
N ASP A 258 6.96 -11.18 0.41
CA ASP A 258 7.92 -11.47 1.48
C ASP A 258 9.32 -11.71 0.90
N TYR A 259 9.40 -12.43 -0.22
CA TYR A 259 10.62 -12.63 -1.02
C TYR A 259 10.33 -13.26 -2.38
N ILE A 260 11.23 -13.02 -3.34
CA ILE A 260 11.40 -13.79 -4.56
C ILE A 260 12.86 -14.26 -4.62
N LYS A 261 13.09 -15.56 -4.48
CA LYS A 261 14.44 -16.13 -4.43
C LYS A 261 14.45 -17.59 -4.86
N ASP A 262 15.47 -17.99 -5.61
CA ASP A 262 15.74 -19.38 -6.02
C ASP A 262 14.51 -20.06 -6.69
N GLY A 263 13.75 -19.28 -7.49
CA GLY A 263 12.54 -19.76 -8.16
C GLY A 263 11.34 -19.96 -7.24
N ILE A 264 11.40 -19.45 -6.02
CA ILE A 264 10.29 -19.43 -5.07
C ILE A 264 9.88 -17.98 -4.82
N MET A 265 8.59 -17.72 -4.86
CA MET A 265 7.99 -16.46 -4.44
C MET A 265 7.04 -16.75 -3.29
N LYS A 266 7.15 -15.92 -2.24
CA LYS A 266 6.18 -15.93 -1.14
C LYS A 266 5.59 -14.55 -0.97
N TRP A 267 4.31 -14.49 -0.77
CA TRP A 267 3.56 -13.28 -0.47
C TRP A 267 2.61 -13.52 0.68
N SER A 268 2.28 -12.45 1.36
CA SER A 268 1.37 -12.45 2.49
C SER A 268 0.44 -11.25 2.43
N ALA A 269 -0.74 -11.38 3.04
CA ALA A 269 -1.65 -10.27 3.21
C ALA A 269 -2.27 -10.30 4.61
N LEU A 270 -2.14 -9.20 5.34
CA LEU A 270 -2.92 -8.97 6.55
C LEU A 270 -4.30 -8.46 6.16
N ARG A 271 -5.32 -9.18 6.57
CA ARG A 271 -6.73 -8.94 6.23
C ARG A 271 -7.58 -8.84 7.49
N GLU A 272 -8.80 -8.33 7.34
CA GLU A 272 -9.79 -8.28 8.40
C GLU A 272 -11.12 -8.87 7.90
N ASP A 273 -11.66 -9.82 8.65
CA ASP A 273 -12.98 -10.37 8.38
C ASP A 273 -14.04 -9.29 8.60
N ALA A 274 -14.77 -8.95 7.55
CA ALA A 274 -15.73 -7.85 7.54
C ALA A 274 -16.91 -8.04 8.50
N LYS A 275 -17.20 -9.28 8.94
CA LYS A 275 -18.32 -9.59 9.84
C LYS A 275 -17.89 -9.54 11.30
N THR A 276 -16.70 -10.04 11.59
CA THR A 276 -16.21 -10.23 12.97
C THR A 276 -15.19 -9.19 13.40
N GLY A 277 -14.58 -8.44 12.47
CA GLY A 277 -13.45 -7.56 12.73
C GLY A 277 -12.17 -8.30 13.15
N LYS A 278 -12.13 -9.62 12.99
CA LYS A 278 -10.95 -10.41 13.33
C LYS A 278 -9.90 -10.29 12.23
N ARG A 279 -8.68 -9.94 12.63
CA ARG A 279 -7.53 -9.89 11.74
C ARG A 279 -6.88 -11.26 11.59
N PHE A 280 -6.38 -11.53 10.40
CA PHE A 280 -5.68 -12.75 10.05
C PHE A 280 -4.70 -12.49 8.91
N THR A 281 -3.71 -13.36 8.78
CA THR A 281 -2.76 -13.32 7.66
C THR A 281 -3.02 -14.50 6.75
N THR A 282 -3.14 -14.24 5.45
CA THR A 282 -3.11 -15.25 4.40
C THR A 282 -1.74 -15.24 3.76
N THR A 283 -1.15 -16.40 3.50
CA THR A 283 0.12 -16.51 2.76
C THR A 283 -0.02 -17.45 1.58
N PHE A 284 0.73 -17.13 0.51
CA PHE A 284 0.87 -17.99 -0.65
C PHE A 284 2.34 -18.23 -0.95
N THR A 285 2.69 -19.47 -1.29
CA THR A 285 4.00 -19.84 -1.79
C THR A 285 3.85 -20.33 -3.23
N TRP A 286 4.67 -19.79 -4.12
CA TRP A 286 4.65 -20.05 -5.54
C TRP A 286 6.02 -20.55 -5.99
N LYS A 287 6.03 -21.46 -6.96
CA LYS A 287 7.22 -21.95 -7.62
C LYS A 287 7.23 -21.47 -9.07
N LYS A 288 8.35 -20.90 -9.50
CA LYS A 288 8.54 -20.51 -10.90
C LYS A 288 8.63 -21.76 -11.77
N ILE A 289 7.91 -21.76 -12.88
CA ILE A 289 7.92 -22.85 -13.85
C ILE A 289 8.28 -22.30 -15.23
N GLU A 290 8.83 -23.16 -16.08
CA GLU A 290 9.10 -22.82 -17.47
C GLU A 290 7.77 -22.81 -18.25
N ILE A 291 7.63 -21.87 -19.18
CA ILE A 291 6.49 -21.85 -20.11
C ILE A 291 6.83 -22.89 -21.17
N GLU A 292 6.09 -23.99 -21.18
CA GLU A 292 6.17 -24.95 -22.27
C GLU A 292 5.69 -24.27 -23.56
N GLY A 293 6.63 -24.09 -24.52
CA GLY A 293 6.40 -23.43 -25.80
C GLY A 293 5.58 -24.26 -26.77
#